data_91b83f4076db46c918cca6ddd11ce39a
#
_entry.id   91b83f4076db46c918cca6ddd11ce39a
#
_cell.length_a   1.000
_cell.length_b   1.000
_cell.length_c   1.000
_cell.angle_alpha   90.00
_cell.angle_beta   90.00
_cell.angle_gamma   90.00
#
_symmetry.space_group_name_H-M   'P 1'
#
loop_
_entity.id
_entity.type
_entity.pdbx_description
1 polymer ?
#
loop_
_entity_poly.entity_id
_entity_poly.type
_entity_poly.pdbx_seq_one_letter_code
_entity_poly.pdbx_strand_id
1 'polypeptide(L)'
;MKTEYAPIPPCTTKDGSEIRELMHPAQHHKRNQSLAEAIVAPGQTTALHRHLKSEELYHITAGEGILTLGAEKVKVSPGDTVLIPPGTPHCIEASGAEALHILCCCSPAYRHEDTEIL
;
A
#
# COMPACT_ATOMS: atom_id res chain seq x y z
N MET A 1 17.48 -11.33 9.84
CA MET A 1 17.59 -9.90 10.24
C MET A 1 16.22 -9.38 10.69
N LYS A 2 16.22 -8.32 11.47
CA LYS A 2 14.99 -7.71 11.99
C LYS A 2 15.07 -6.20 11.80
N THR A 3 13.95 -5.58 11.45
CA THR A 3 13.79 -4.13 11.53
C THR A 3 12.82 -3.80 12.67
N GLU A 4 12.83 -2.56 13.12
CA GLU A 4 11.91 -2.07 14.13
C GLU A 4 11.11 -0.91 13.55
N TYR A 5 9.84 -0.84 13.92
CA TYR A 5 8.90 0.15 13.35
C TYR A 5 9.23 1.59 13.75
N ALA A 6 9.48 1.82 15.05
CA ALA A 6 9.59 3.18 15.58
C ALA A 6 10.69 4.04 14.94
N PRO A 7 11.91 3.50 14.65
CA PRO A 7 12.95 4.30 13.99
C PRO A 7 12.73 4.57 12.51
N ILE A 8 11.77 3.89 11.85
CA ILE A 8 11.57 4.06 10.41
C ILE A 8 10.84 5.37 10.16
N PRO A 9 11.46 6.34 9.47
CA PRO A 9 10.78 7.60 9.17
C PRO A 9 9.72 7.38 8.10
N PRO A 10 8.53 7.96 8.26
CA PRO A 10 7.53 7.92 7.21
C PRO A 10 7.91 8.86 6.07
N CYS A 11 7.47 8.52 4.87
CA CYS A 11 7.58 9.40 3.70
C CYS A 11 6.27 9.38 2.92
N THR A 12 6.00 10.45 2.18
CA THR A 12 4.84 10.50 1.29
C THR A 12 5.24 9.97 -0.07
N THR A 13 4.48 9.01 -0.59
CA THR A 13 4.74 8.41 -1.90
C THR A 13 3.89 9.05 -3.00
N LYS A 14 4.06 8.55 -4.22
CA LYS A 14 3.38 9.07 -5.42
C LYS A 14 1.87 9.17 -5.27
N ASP A 15 1.25 8.20 -4.61
CA ASP A 15 -0.21 8.14 -4.49
C ASP A 15 -0.76 9.02 -3.36
N GLY A 16 0.11 9.70 -2.62
CA GLY A 16 -0.27 10.60 -1.53
C GLY A 16 -0.35 9.94 -0.16
N SER A 17 -0.16 8.63 -0.06
CA SER A 17 -0.16 7.96 1.25
C SER A 17 1.15 8.16 1.99
N GLU A 18 1.09 8.05 3.32
CA GLU A 18 2.26 8.03 4.18
C GLU A 18 2.77 6.60 4.27
N ILE A 19 4.03 6.39 3.88
CA ILE A 19 4.63 5.06 3.80
C ILE A 19 5.80 4.92 4.75
N ARG A 20 5.84 3.78 5.45
CA ARG A 20 7.04 3.28 6.11
C ARG A 20 7.47 2.00 5.42
N GLU A 21 8.65 2.00 4.83
CA GLU A 21 9.25 0.80 4.26
C GLU A 21 9.79 -0.07 5.38
N LEU A 22 9.05 -1.10 5.74
CA LEU A 22 9.42 -1.99 6.82
C LEU A 22 10.58 -2.90 6.43
N MET A 23 10.55 -3.39 5.19
CA MET A 23 11.66 -4.14 4.60
C MET A 23 11.64 -4.00 3.08
N HIS A 24 12.78 -3.64 2.51
CA HIS A 24 12.91 -3.41 1.08
C HIS A 24 14.31 -3.80 0.58
N PRO A 25 14.44 -4.39 -0.61
CA PRO A 25 15.76 -4.79 -1.14
C PRO A 25 16.79 -3.68 -1.23
N ALA A 26 16.35 -2.43 -1.43
CA ALA A 26 17.27 -1.29 -1.53
C ALA A 26 17.99 -0.99 -0.21
N GLN A 27 17.41 -1.37 0.93
CA GLN A 27 17.94 -1.05 2.25
C GLN A 27 18.26 -2.26 3.11
N HIS A 28 17.74 -3.43 2.75
CA HIS A 28 17.82 -4.63 3.56
C HIS A 28 18.26 -5.82 2.71
N HIS A 29 18.83 -6.84 3.36
CA HIS A 29 19.35 -8.03 2.68
C HIS A 29 18.23 -8.99 2.28
N LYS A 30 17.49 -8.66 1.22
CA LYS A 30 16.44 -9.49 0.62
C LYS A 30 16.30 -9.13 -0.86
N ARG A 31 15.63 -9.97 -1.66
CA ARG A 31 15.59 -9.82 -3.12
C ARG A 31 14.21 -9.64 -3.71
N ASN A 32 13.25 -10.44 -3.28
CA ASN A 32 12.07 -10.73 -4.09
C ASN A 32 10.84 -9.87 -3.76
N GLN A 33 10.80 -9.30 -2.57
CA GLN A 33 9.59 -8.63 -2.10
C GLN A 33 9.91 -7.46 -1.19
N SER A 34 8.92 -6.59 -1.03
CA SER A 34 8.97 -5.52 -0.03
C SER A 34 7.73 -5.58 0.84
N LEU A 35 7.86 -5.12 2.07
CA LEU A 35 6.76 -4.94 3.00
C LEU A 35 6.78 -3.51 3.52
N ALA A 36 5.66 -2.82 3.38
CA ALA A 36 5.50 -1.45 3.83
C ALA A 36 4.19 -1.28 4.58
N GLU A 37 4.11 -0.28 5.42
CA GLU A 37 2.85 0.19 5.97
C GLU A 37 2.45 1.48 5.29
N ALA A 38 1.23 1.53 4.77
CA ALA A 38 0.62 2.74 4.23
C ALA A 38 -0.43 3.24 5.22
N ILE A 39 -0.43 4.55 5.45
CA ILE A 39 -1.45 5.21 6.27
C ILE A 39 -2.14 6.26 5.42
N VAL A 40 -3.47 6.18 5.37
CA VAL A 40 -4.30 7.13 4.64
C VAL A 40 -5.13 7.89 5.69
N ALA A 41 -4.99 9.20 5.72
CA ALA A 41 -5.71 10.04 6.68
C ALA A 41 -7.22 9.96 6.47
N PRO A 42 -8.04 10.14 7.52
CA PRO A 42 -9.49 10.08 7.39
C PRO A 42 -10.02 11.03 6.31
N GLY A 43 -10.87 10.51 5.44
CA GLY A 43 -11.47 11.28 4.36
C GLY A 43 -10.57 11.48 3.13
N GLN A 44 -9.33 11.02 3.18
CA GLN A 44 -8.41 11.12 2.05
C GLN A 44 -8.53 9.90 1.14
N THR A 45 -8.22 10.11 -0.13
CA THR A 45 -8.18 9.05 -1.14
C THR A 45 -6.82 9.09 -1.82
N THR A 46 -6.18 7.93 -1.97
CA THR A 46 -4.92 7.85 -2.72
C THR A 46 -5.18 8.10 -4.20
N ALA A 47 -4.14 8.55 -4.93
CA ALA A 47 -4.25 8.74 -6.37
C ALA A 47 -4.46 7.39 -7.07
N LEU A 48 -5.29 7.40 -8.11
CA LEU A 48 -5.47 6.22 -8.95
C LEU A 48 -4.13 5.90 -9.62
N HIS A 49 -3.66 4.68 -9.45
CA HIS A 49 -2.36 4.24 -9.96
C HIS A 49 -2.36 2.74 -10.22
N ARG A 50 -1.30 2.28 -10.88
CA ARG A 50 -1.05 0.85 -11.08
C ARG A 50 0.43 0.56 -10.98
N HIS A 51 0.75 -0.69 -10.65
CA HIS A 51 2.10 -1.23 -10.72
C HIS A 51 2.17 -2.14 -11.94
N LEU A 52 3.14 -1.90 -12.82
CA LEU A 52 3.19 -2.61 -14.10
C LEU A 52 3.60 -4.07 -13.93
N LYS A 53 4.54 -4.34 -13.02
CA LYS A 53 5.11 -5.67 -12.80
C LYS A 53 4.77 -6.26 -11.45
N SER A 54 4.66 -5.44 -10.40
CA SER A 54 4.42 -5.93 -9.06
C SER A 54 3.00 -6.43 -8.87
N GLU A 55 2.89 -7.62 -8.31
CA GLU A 55 1.69 -8.10 -7.64
C GLU A 55 1.69 -7.51 -6.24
N GLU A 56 0.57 -7.01 -5.77
CA GLU A 56 0.48 -6.40 -4.46
C GLU A 56 -0.62 -7.03 -3.61
N LEU A 57 -0.32 -7.23 -2.32
CA LEU A 57 -1.32 -7.60 -1.33
C LEU A 57 -1.53 -6.42 -0.39
N TYR A 58 -2.78 -6.08 -0.14
CA TYR A 58 -3.18 -5.18 0.94
C TYR A 58 -3.74 -6.01 2.09
N HIS A 59 -3.27 -5.73 3.28
CA HIS A 59 -3.86 -6.28 4.50
C HIS A 59 -4.22 -5.13 5.43
N ILE A 60 -5.51 -5.00 5.75
CA ILE A 60 -6.01 -3.89 6.56
C ILE A 60 -5.81 -4.22 8.03
N THR A 61 -5.14 -3.34 8.77
CA THR A 61 -4.89 -3.52 10.21
C THR A 61 -5.70 -2.59 11.07
N ALA A 62 -6.12 -1.43 10.55
CA ALA A 62 -6.96 -0.47 11.28
C ALA A 62 -7.72 0.42 10.31
N GLY A 63 -8.87 0.90 10.72
CA GLY A 63 -9.71 1.80 9.94
C GLY A 63 -10.58 1.09 8.93
N GLU A 64 -11.45 1.87 8.27
CA GLU A 64 -12.37 1.40 7.24
C GLU A 64 -12.04 2.08 5.93
N GLY A 65 -12.24 1.40 4.81
CA GLY A 65 -11.93 1.96 3.51
C GLY A 65 -12.84 1.47 2.39
N ILE A 66 -12.74 2.19 1.27
CA ILE A 66 -13.35 1.78 0.01
C ILE A 66 -12.23 1.70 -1.01
N LEU A 67 -11.97 0.47 -1.48
CA LEU A 67 -10.94 0.19 -2.48
C LEU A 67 -11.58 0.17 -3.86
N THR A 68 -11.06 1.00 -4.77
CA THR A 68 -11.33 0.87 -6.20
C THR A 68 -10.31 -0.09 -6.77
N LEU A 69 -10.76 -1.18 -7.35
CA LEU A 69 -9.92 -2.24 -7.90
C LEU A 69 -10.39 -2.52 -9.33
N GLY A 70 -9.71 -1.94 -10.30
CA GLY A 70 -10.18 -1.96 -11.68
C GLY A 70 -11.54 -1.28 -11.79
N ALA A 71 -12.54 -2.01 -12.26
CA ALA A 71 -13.92 -1.51 -12.41
C ALA A 71 -14.76 -1.68 -11.14
N GLU A 72 -14.26 -2.35 -10.12
CA GLU A 72 -15.01 -2.68 -8.91
C GLU A 72 -14.69 -1.76 -7.74
N LYS A 73 -15.66 -1.58 -6.84
CA LYS A 73 -15.45 -0.94 -5.55
C LYS A 73 -15.75 -1.95 -4.45
N VAL A 74 -14.82 -2.08 -3.52
CA VAL A 74 -14.88 -3.06 -2.44
C VAL A 74 -14.72 -2.36 -1.10
N LYS A 75 -15.63 -2.61 -0.18
CA LYS A 75 -15.45 -2.14 1.21
C LYS A 75 -14.41 -3.02 1.89
N VAL A 76 -13.51 -2.39 2.64
CA VAL A 76 -12.49 -3.10 3.40
C VAL A 76 -12.51 -2.65 4.86
N SER A 77 -12.20 -3.59 5.74
CA SER A 77 -12.17 -3.39 7.19
C SER A 77 -11.03 -4.20 7.81
N PRO A 78 -10.68 -3.97 9.09
CA PRO A 78 -9.56 -4.66 9.71
C PRO A 78 -9.65 -6.18 9.57
N GLY A 79 -8.53 -6.79 9.17
CA GLY A 79 -8.44 -8.22 8.91
C GLY A 79 -8.63 -8.63 7.46
N ASP A 80 -9.13 -7.74 6.60
CA ASP A 80 -9.31 -8.04 5.19
C ASP A 80 -7.98 -8.04 4.45
N THR A 81 -7.85 -8.96 3.49
CA THR A 81 -6.68 -9.05 2.61
C THR A 81 -7.15 -9.04 1.17
N VAL A 82 -6.54 -8.19 0.35
CA VAL A 82 -6.92 -8.03 -1.06
C VAL A 82 -5.70 -8.24 -1.95
N LEU A 83 -5.89 -9.01 -3.03
CA LEU A 83 -4.89 -9.16 -4.08
C LEU A 83 -5.12 -8.09 -5.16
N ILE A 84 -4.05 -7.40 -5.51
CA ILE A 84 -4.03 -6.43 -6.61
C ILE A 84 -3.07 -6.98 -7.67
N PRO A 85 -3.60 -7.55 -8.77
CA PRO A 85 -2.75 -8.08 -9.84
C PRO A 85 -1.94 -6.99 -10.54
N PRO A 86 -0.81 -7.35 -11.18
CA PRO A 86 -0.05 -6.38 -11.98
C PRO A 86 -0.93 -5.69 -13.02
N GLY A 87 -0.70 -4.40 -13.23
CA GLY A 87 -1.42 -3.61 -14.22
C GLY A 87 -2.81 -3.16 -13.81
N THR A 88 -3.31 -3.57 -12.65
CA THR A 88 -4.67 -3.23 -12.21
C THR A 88 -4.71 -1.83 -11.60
N PRO A 89 -5.49 -0.89 -12.18
CA PRO A 89 -5.69 0.42 -11.59
C PRO A 89 -6.38 0.30 -10.23
N HIS A 90 -5.86 1.02 -9.24
CA HIS A 90 -6.45 1.01 -7.90
C HIS A 90 -6.21 2.31 -7.15
N CYS A 91 -7.10 2.62 -6.25
CA CYS A 91 -6.98 3.67 -5.26
C CYS A 91 -7.84 3.29 -4.06
N ILE A 92 -7.56 3.89 -2.91
CA ILE A 92 -8.30 3.58 -1.70
C ILE A 92 -8.64 4.85 -0.94
N GLU A 93 -9.86 4.89 -0.43
CA GLU A 93 -10.37 5.98 0.40
C GLU A 93 -10.45 5.50 1.85
N ALA A 94 -9.96 6.32 2.78
CA ALA A 94 -10.20 6.13 4.20
C ALA A 94 -11.58 6.68 4.53
N SER A 95 -12.59 5.81 4.53
CA SER A 95 -14.01 6.19 4.62
C SER A 95 -14.54 6.31 6.04
N GLY A 96 -13.79 5.83 7.03
CA GLY A 96 -14.17 5.91 8.43
C GLY A 96 -13.71 7.19 9.12
N ALA A 97 -13.99 7.28 10.43
CA ALA A 97 -13.56 8.40 11.26
C ALA A 97 -12.07 8.34 11.63
N GLU A 98 -11.45 7.17 11.49
CA GLU A 98 -10.04 6.94 11.81
C GLU A 98 -9.21 6.78 10.55
N ALA A 99 -7.88 6.96 10.68
CA ALA A 99 -6.95 6.69 9.61
C ALA A 99 -7.00 5.21 9.22
N LEU A 100 -6.82 4.95 7.93
CA LEU A 100 -6.74 3.59 7.40
C LEU A 100 -5.28 3.14 7.42
N HIS A 101 -5.00 2.00 8.03
CA HIS A 101 -3.67 1.40 8.09
C HIS A 101 -3.66 0.14 7.24
N ILE A 102 -2.70 0.04 6.34
CA ILE A 102 -2.59 -1.04 5.36
C ILE A 102 -1.17 -1.59 5.38
N LEU A 103 -1.02 -2.90 5.52
CA LEU A 103 0.23 -3.56 5.18
C LEU A 103 0.23 -3.85 3.69
N CYS A 104 1.27 -3.41 2.99
CA CYS A 104 1.44 -3.56 1.56
C CYS A 104 2.62 -4.49 1.30
N CYS A 105 2.36 -5.64 0.67
CA CYS A 105 3.40 -6.57 0.26
C CYS A 105 3.47 -6.60 -1.25
N CYS A 106 4.62 -6.24 -1.82
CA CYS A 106 4.84 -6.23 -3.26
C CYS A 106 5.85 -7.29 -3.68
N SER A 107 5.54 -8.03 -4.73
CA SER A 107 6.45 -8.98 -5.36
C SER A 107 6.30 -8.91 -6.89
N PRO A 108 7.36 -8.54 -7.64
CA PRO A 108 8.63 -7.97 -7.18
C PRO A 108 8.46 -6.79 -6.23
N ALA A 109 9.51 -6.48 -5.47
CA ALA A 109 9.48 -5.38 -4.51
C ALA A 109 9.01 -4.07 -5.14
N TYR A 110 8.35 -3.24 -4.35
CA TYR A 110 7.88 -1.92 -4.79
C TYR A 110 9.01 -1.13 -5.42
N ARG A 111 8.71 -0.53 -6.58
CA ARG A 111 9.62 0.39 -7.26
C ARG A 111 8.84 1.58 -7.77
N HIS A 112 9.41 2.76 -7.54
CA HIS A 112 8.82 4.02 -8.01
C HIS A 112 8.67 4.00 -9.54
N GLU A 113 9.67 3.47 -10.27
CA GLU A 113 9.67 3.38 -11.73
C GLU A 113 8.62 2.41 -12.27
N ASP A 114 8.18 1.45 -11.45
CA ASP A 114 7.14 0.48 -11.80
C ASP A 114 5.73 1.00 -11.49
N THR A 115 5.62 2.16 -10.90
CA THR A 115 4.36 2.77 -10.46
C THR A 115 3.97 3.89 -11.40
N GLU A 116 2.76 3.79 -11.95
CA GLU A 116 2.22 4.73 -12.93
C GLU A 116 0.96 5.39 -12.37
N ILE A 117 0.99 6.71 -12.24
CA ILE A 117 -0.19 7.48 -11.84
C ILE A 117 -1.09 7.65 -13.07
N LEU A 118 -2.37 7.41 -12.90
CA LEU A 118 -3.35 7.42 -13.98
C LEU A 118 -4.25 8.64 -13.98
#